data_15713b9d2c7bc0398a17e57ea21c3e5e
#
_entry.id   15713b9d2c7bc0398a17e57ea21c3e5e
#
_cell.length_a   1.000
_cell.length_b   1.000
_cell.length_c   1.000
_cell.angle_alpha   90.00
_cell.angle_beta   90.00
_cell.angle_gamma   90.00
#
_symmetry.space_group_name_H-M   'P 1'
#
loop_
_entity.id
_entity.type
_entity.pdbx_description
1 polymer ?
#
loop_
_entity_poly.entity_id
_entity_poly.type
_entity_poly.pdbx_seq_one_letter_code
_entity_poly.pdbx_strand_id
1 'polypeptide(L)'
;MAGIDQFRGALLGGACGDALGYPLQSFSVSRIQRRFGPFGLRTLVRDAKNGKLAPVSDNTQMVLATIDGILWADAKKLEILEGVYSQTGEEPRRGQKTWMRRQPHEREFCLVREKFMHARRNPEEGLLSAFSKDGRGSTKLKVNDSKGSAALMRAVPVGLLFAGDEKLAFDTAVKLAALSHSNPTAYYSAGALAALISCLTYGLTLPKSLERVTVLLSKQHKTTGIIGLLTAAVEQANARPAGKSGTWDHIDSIASLGSGANAEEALAIAIYSVLALDDPLDALITAANHGGKSNTTAAVTGAIEGARFGTAFMPDYWADILEGQNVISFMSDKLFYVYQKYNP
;
A
#
# COMPACT_ATOMS: atom_id res chain seq x y z
N MET A 1 5.50 -19.57 -10.18
CA MET A 1 6.55 -18.97 -9.32
C MET A 1 6.49 -17.46 -9.50
N ALA A 2 6.68 -16.70 -8.41
CA ALA A 2 6.72 -15.25 -8.46
C ALA A 2 7.90 -14.77 -9.33
N GLY A 3 7.65 -13.79 -10.20
CA GLY A 3 8.67 -13.19 -11.07
C GLY A 3 9.05 -11.79 -10.61
N ILE A 4 10.21 -11.30 -11.05
CA ILE A 4 10.69 -9.95 -10.74
C ILE A 4 9.72 -8.86 -11.21
N ASP A 5 9.00 -9.12 -12.31
CA ASP A 5 8.06 -8.14 -12.87
C ASP A 5 6.85 -7.92 -11.97
N GLN A 6 6.35 -8.95 -11.26
CA GLN A 6 5.30 -8.80 -10.25
C GLN A 6 5.77 -7.96 -9.06
N PHE A 7 7.04 -8.10 -8.64
CA PHE A 7 7.63 -7.28 -7.57
C PHE A 7 7.72 -5.81 -7.99
N ARG A 8 8.30 -5.56 -9.18
CA ARG A 8 8.37 -4.21 -9.75
C ARG A 8 6.98 -3.62 -9.96
N GLY A 9 6.07 -4.42 -10.55
CA GLY A 9 4.69 -4.02 -10.80
C GLY A 9 3.95 -3.61 -9.53
N ALA A 10 4.01 -4.41 -8.47
CA ALA A 10 3.34 -4.11 -7.21
C ALA A 10 3.89 -2.83 -6.55
N LEU A 11 5.22 -2.63 -6.55
CA LEU A 11 5.84 -1.48 -5.91
C LEU A 11 5.72 -0.20 -6.76
N LEU A 12 5.97 -0.27 -8.07
CA LEU A 12 5.77 0.87 -8.97
C LEU A 12 4.29 1.20 -9.15
N GLY A 13 3.42 0.20 -9.30
CA GLY A 13 1.98 0.40 -9.39
C GLY A 13 1.41 1.05 -8.14
N GLY A 14 1.84 0.59 -6.96
CA GLY A 14 1.49 1.23 -5.70
C GLY A 14 1.96 2.69 -5.62
N ALA A 15 3.20 2.98 -6.04
CA ALA A 15 3.73 4.34 -6.03
C ALA A 15 3.06 5.24 -7.09
N CYS A 16 2.74 4.71 -8.28
CA CYS A 16 1.97 5.43 -9.29
C CYS A 16 0.55 5.74 -8.80
N GLY A 17 -0.11 4.78 -8.13
CA GLY A 17 -1.41 5.01 -7.51
C GLY A 17 -1.35 6.07 -6.41
N ASP A 18 -0.34 6.00 -5.55
CA ASP A 18 -0.07 7.03 -4.54
C ASP A 18 0.10 8.42 -5.18
N ALA A 19 0.96 8.55 -6.20
CA ALA A 19 1.21 9.81 -6.90
C ALA A 19 0.00 10.31 -7.69
N LEU A 20 -0.85 9.42 -8.22
CA LEU A 20 -2.09 9.78 -8.90
C LEU A 20 -3.13 10.34 -7.91
N GLY A 21 -3.29 9.67 -6.76
CA GLY A 21 -4.27 10.06 -5.76
C GLY A 21 -3.83 11.23 -4.88
N TYR A 22 -2.53 11.48 -4.74
CA TYR A 22 -1.99 12.49 -3.82
C TYR A 22 -2.50 13.92 -4.07
N PRO A 23 -2.55 14.44 -5.31
CA PRO A 23 -3.12 15.75 -5.58
C PRO A 23 -4.64 15.84 -5.38
N LEU A 24 -5.33 14.70 -5.25
CA LEU A 24 -6.77 14.60 -5.03
C LEU A 24 -7.13 14.48 -3.54
N GLN A 25 -6.16 14.16 -2.69
CA GLN A 25 -6.35 14.06 -1.25
C GLN A 25 -6.97 15.36 -0.71
N SER A 26 -8.06 15.26 0.00
CA SER A 26 -8.85 16.40 0.50
C SER A 26 -9.78 17.08 -0.52
N PHE A 27 -9.90 16.60 -1.75
CA PHE A 27 -10.89 17.10 -2.69
C PHE A 27 -12.21 16.35 -2.53
N SER A 28 -13.32 17.07 -2.58
CA SER A 28 -14.62 16.42 -2.77
C SER A 28 -14.76 15.93 -4.21
N VAL A 29 -15.63 14.95 -4.45
CA VAL A 29 -15.96 14.46 -5.80
C VAL A 29 -16.31 15.62 -6.73
N SER A 30 -17.17 16.54 -6.29
CA SER A 30 -17.57 17.70 -7.09
C SER A 30 -16.40 18.64 -7.42
N ARG A 31 -15.37 18.73 -6.57
CA ARG A 31 -14.15 19.49 -6.83
C ARG A 31 -13.27 18.78 -7.86
N ILE A 32 -13.17 17.46 -7.79
CA ILE A 32 -12.44 16.65 -8.77
C ILE A 32 -13.08 16.79 -10.14
N GLN A 33 -14.41 16.63 -10.23
CA GLN A 33 -15.18 16.78 -11.48
C GLN A 33 -15.00 18.16 -12.12
N ARG A 34 -15.10 19.22 -11.32
CA ARG A 34 -14.90 20.59 -11.84
C ARG A 34 -13.49 20.84 -12.35
N ARG A 35 -12.47 20.23 -11.73
CA ARG A 35 -11.07 20.48 -12.08
C ARG A 35 -10.57 19.60 -13.22
N PHE A 36 -11.01 18.36 -13.29
CA PHE A 36 -10.49 17.35 -14.21
C PHE A 36 -11.53 16.85 -15.22
N GLY A 37 -12.75 17.39 -15.18
CA GLY A 37 -13.81 17.12 -16.17
C GLY A 37 -14.46 15.74 -16.01
N PRO A 38 -15.11 15.26 -17.10
CA PRO A 38 -15.99 14.09 -17.05
C PRO A 38 -15.25 12.77 -16.86
N PHE A 39 -13.94 12.75 -16.99
CA PHE A 39 -13.14 11.52 -16.84
C PHE A 39 -12.29 11.48 -15.57
N GLY A 40 -12.34 12.54 -14.73
CA GLY A 40 -11.48 12.67 -13.57
C GLY A 40 -10.00 12.84 -13.92
N LEU A 41 -9.14 12.70 -12.90
CA LEU A 41 -7.69 12.73 -13.09
C LEU A 41 -7.22 11.36 -13.61
N ARG A 42 -6.66 11.33 -14.81
CA ARG A 42 -6.26 10.09 -15.50
C ARG A 42 -4.77 9.95 -15.72
N THR A 43 -3.96 10.90 -15.26
CA THR A 43 -2.50 10.85 -15.40
C THR A 43 -1.81 11.50 -14.22
N LEU A 44 -0.54 11.18 -14.02
CA LEU A 44 0.26 11.75 -12.95
C LEU A 44 0.44 13.26 -13.13
N VAL A 45 0.29 14.01 -12.04
CA VAL A 45 0.44 15.46 -12.03
C VAL A 45 1.87 15.83 -11.64
N ARG A 46 2.60 16.47 -12.55
CA ARG A 46 3.95 16.98 -12.30
C ARG A 46 3.91 18.21 -11.38
N ASP A 47 4.79 18.27 -10.41
CA ASP A 47 4.99 19.45 -9.57
C ASP A 47 6.23 20.23 -10.01
N ALA A 48 6.05 21.48 -10.41
CA ALA A 48 7.17 22.35 -10.81
C ALA A 48 8.20 22.56 -9.70
N LYS A 49 7.77 22.50 -8.42
CA LYS A 49 8.65 22.63 -7.25
C LYS A 49 9.45 21.36 -6.98
N ASN A 50 9.00 20.23 -7.51
CA ASN A 50 9.61 18.91 -7.36
C ASN A 50 10.39 18.47 -8.62
N GLY A 51 11.08 19.35 -9.28
CA GLY A 51 11.87 19.03 -10.48
C GLY A 51 11.03 18.55 -11.66
N LYS A 52 9.74 18.92 -11.70
CA LYS A 52 8.74 18.45 -12.71
C LYS A 52 8.44 16.95 -12.61
N LEU A 53 8.67 16.31 -11.46
CA LEU A 53 8.25 14.94 -11.16
C LEU A 53 6.87 14.94 -10.49
N ALA A 54 6.16 13.83 -10.62
CA ALA A 54 4.93 13.58 -9.89
C ALA A 54 5.27 13.12 -8.46
N PRO A 55 4.92 13.89 -7.43
CA PRO A 55 5.32 13.57 -6.06
C PRO A 55 4.57 12.38 -5.51
N VAL A 56 5.27 11.54 -4.76
CA VAL A 56 4.68 10.48 -3.93
C VAL A 56 4.34 11.02 -2.53
N SER A 57 3.45 10.35 -1.80
CA SER A 57 3.12 10.70 -0.42
C SER A 57 3.94 9.90 0.60
N ASP A 58 3.56 10.01 1.87
CA ASP A 58 4.06 9.20 2.98
C ASP A 58 3.78 7.69 2.80
N ASN A 59 2.79 7.32 2.00
CA ASN A 59 2.51 5.93 1.66
C ASN A 59 3.73 5.25 1.02
N THR A 60 4.25 5.82 -0.06
CA THR A 60 5.44 5.29 -0.75
C THR A 60 6.68 5.37 0.13
N GLN A 61 6.86 6.45 0.91
CA GLN A 61 7.95 6.55 1.88
C GLN A 61 7.90 5.38 2.89
N MET A 62 6.71 5.03 3.39
CA MET A 62 6.53 3.93 4.33
C MET A 62 6.83 2.56 3.71
N VAL A 63 6.42 2.33 2.45
CA VAL A 63 6.74 1.12 1.70
C VAL A 63 8.26 0.94 1.60
N LEU A 64 8.97 1.98 1.15
CA LEU A 64 10.42 1.94 0.98
C LEU A 64 11.16 1.74 2.31
N ALA A 65 10.74 2.41 3.38
CA ALA A 65 11.32 2.21 4.70
C ALA A 65 11.08 0.78 5.23
N THR A 66 9.94 0.17 4.89
CA THR A 66 9.65 -1.23 5.25
C THR A 66 10.57 -2.18 4.50
N ILE A 67 10.78 -1.96 3.19
CA ILE A 67 11.73 -2.76 2.40
C ILE A 67 13.15 -2.61 2.97
N ASP A 68 13.57 -1.38 3.28
CA ASP A 68 14.89 -1.14 3.87
C ASP A 68 15.08 -1.90 5.18
N GLY A 69 14.04 -1.91 6.03
CA GLY A 69 14.04 -2.71 7.27
C GLY A 69 14.15 -4.21 7.03
N ILE A 70 13.48 -4.74 6.02
CA ILE A 70 13.57 -6.15 5.60
C ILE A 70 15.00 -6.46 5.12
N LEU A 71 15.56 -5.64 4.25
CA LEU A 71 16.93 -5.81 3.73
C LEU A 71 17.97 -5.73 4.86
N TRP A 72 17.76 -4.85 5.83
CA TRP A 72 18.59 -4.76 7.02
C TRP A 72 18.50 -6.00 7.89
N ALA A 73 17.29 -6.52 8.13
CA ALA A 73 17.09 -7.76 8.87
C ALA A 73 17.83 -8.93 8.20
N ASP A 74 17.72 -9.07 6.87
CA ASP A 74 18.43 -10.10 6.12
C ASP A 74 19.96 -9.96 6.25
N ALA A 75 20.48 -8.76 6.05
CA ALA A 75 21.93 -8.48 6.12
C ALA A 75 22.53 -8.75 7.51
N LYS A 76 21.77 -8.48 8.57
CA LYS A 76 22.20 -8.66 9.98
C LYS A 76 21.71 -9.97 10.60
N LYS A 77 20.99 -10.81 9.85
CA LYS A 77 20.35 -12.05 10.34
C LYS A 77 19.44 -11.81 11.54
N LEU A 78 18.67 -10.72 11.49
CA LEU A 78 17.69 -10.35 12.50
C LEU A 78 16.29 -10.82 12.08
N GLU A 79 15.37 -10.85 13.06
CA GLU A 79 13.94 -10.96 12.75
C GLU A 79 13.47 -9.75 11.94
N ILE A 80 12.55 -9.97 10.98
CA ILE A 80 12.02 -8.90 10.12
C ILE A 80 11.42 -7.76 10.96
N LEU A 81 10.71 -8.10 12.03
CA LEU A 81 10.11 -7.13 12.94
C LEU A 81 11.17 -6.20 13.54
N GLU A 82 12.32 -6.75 13.97
CA GLU A 82 13.43 -5.98 14.51
C GLU A 82 14.07 -5.07 13.45
N GLY A 83 14.29 -5.59 12.24
CA GLY A 83 14.84 -4.82 11.13
C GLY A 83 13.96 -3.65 10.75
N VAL A 84 12.65 -3.87 10.59
CA VAL A 84 11.70 -2.79 10.26
C VAL A 84 11.58 -1.80 11.42
N TYR A 85 11.53 -2.26 12.66
CA TYR A 85 11.46 -1.37 13.81
C TYR A 85 12.70 -0.49 13.93
N SER A 86 13.90 -1.04 13.78
CA SER A 86 15.14 -0.28 13.87
C SER A 86 15.26 0.81 12.80
N GLN A 87 14.66 0.60 11.63
CA GLN A 87 14.63 1.61 10.56
C GLN A 87 13.50 2.63 10.74
N THR A 88 12.39 2.26 11.37
CA THR A 88 11.20 3.10 11.47
C THR A 88 10.93 3.66 12.85
N GLY A 89 11.51 3.09 13.93
CA GLY A 89 11.04 3.29 15.29
C GLY A 89 12.01 3.75 16.35
N GLU A 90 13.33 3.75 16.14
CA GLU A 90 14.29 3.98 17.21
C GLU A 90 14.48 5.43 17.68
N GLU A 91 14.00 6.45 16.94
CA GLU A 91 14.10 7.84 17.43
C GLU A 91 12.84 8.69 17.14
N PRO A 92 11.76 8.50 17.90
CA PRO A 92 10.57 9.33 17.80
C PRO A 92 10.80 10.79 18.22
N ARG A 93 11.86 11.04 19.03
CA ARG A 93 12.09 12.33 19.70
C ARG A 93 12.58 13.47 18.80
N ARG A 94 12.98 13.19 17.57
CA ARG A 94 13.56 14.22 16.66
C ARG A 94 12.76 14.48 15.37
N GLY A 95 11.52 14.03 15.31
CA GLY A 95 10.63 14.28 14.17
C GLY A 95 10.90 13.37 12.97
N GLN A 96 10.08 13.49 11.93
CA GLN A 96 10.07 12.68 10.69
C GLN A 96 11.42 12.46 9.99
N LYS A 97 12.46 13.21 10.40
CA LYS A 97 13.80 13.12 9.80
C LYS A 97 14.64 11.96 10.32
N THR A 98 14.21 11.26 11.38
CA THR A 98 15.09 10.37 12.16
C THR A 98 14.94 8.90 11.81
N TRP A 99 13.76 8.44 11.40
CA TRP A 99 13.55 7.06 10.99
C TRP A 99 14.36 6.66 9.73
N MET A 100 14.84 7.67 8.99
CA MET A 100 15.67 7.49 7.81
C MET A 100 17.18 7.67 8.04
N ARG A 101 17.61 8.09 9.24
CA ARG A 101 19.02 8.44 9.50
C ARG A 101 19.96 7.26 9.74
N ARG A 102 19.45 6.06 10.01
CA ARG A 102 20.26 4.90 10.42
C ARG A 102 20.48 3.87 9.34
N GLN A 103 20.45 4.24 8.08
CA GLN A 103 20.83 3.30 7.03
C GLN A 103 22.33 3.00 7.09
N PRO A 104 22.72 1.72 6.96
CA PRO A 104 24.13 1.37 6.91
C PRO A 104 24.79 2.06 5.70
N HIS A 105 25.94 2.68 5.94
CA HIS A 105 26.73 3.34 4.91
C HIS A 105 27.27 2.39 3.82
N GLU A 106 27.09 1.10 3.98
CA GLU A 106 27.57 0.04 3.10
C GLU A 106 26.59 -0.34 1.97
N ARG A 107 25.41 0.32 1.88
CA ARG A 107 24.44 0.02 0.83
C ARG A 107 24.68 0.89 -0.40
N GLU A 108 24.57 0.25 -1.55
CA GLU A 108 24.68 0.87 -2.87
C GLU A 108 23.66 2.01 -3.07
N PHE A 109 22.47 1.86 -2.46
CA PHE A 109 21.42 2.89 -2.36
C PHE A 109 21.15 3.21 -0.90
N CYS A 110 21.21 4.48 -0.54
CA CYS A 110 20.93 4.95 0.81
C CYS A 110 19.72 5.88 0.78
N LEU A 111 18.57 5.42 1.32
CA LEU A 111 17.33 6.20 1.38
C LEU A 111 17.52 7.56 2.07
N VAL A 112 18.49 7.67 3.00
CA VAL A 112 18.83 8.94 3.66
C VAL A 112 19.29 10.02 2.69
N ARG A 113 19.82 9.66 1.53
CA ARG A 113 20.27 10.61 0.50
C ARG A 113 19.13 11.10 -0.39
N GLU A 114 18.02 10.38 -0.40
CA GLU A 114 16.89 10.69 -1.27
C GLU A 114 16.06 11.84 -0.69
N LYS A 115 16.05 12.97 -1.38
CA LYS A 115 15.37 14.20 -0.91
C LYS A 115 13.89 13.98 -0.64
N PHE A 116 13.21 13.19 -1.48
CA PHE A 116 11.77 12.93 -1.31
C PHE A 116 11.48 12.13 -0.04
N MET A 117 12.41 11.31 0.44
CA MET A 117 12.28 10.58 1.69
C MET A 117 12.32 11.49 2.93
N HIS A 118 12.86 12.69 2.81
CA HIS A 118 12.87 13.71 3.88
C HIS A 118 11.73 14.73 3.76
N ALA A 119 10.98 14.71 2.67
CA ALA A 119 9.89 15.62 2.46
C ALA A 119 8.71 15.26 3.40
N ARG A 120 8.12 16.28 4.04
CA ARG A 120 6.89 16.08 4.82
C ARG A 120 5.72 15.90 3.86
N ARG A 121 5.10 14.72 3.87
CA ARG A 121 4.08 14.28 2.91
C ARG A 121 2.73 13.95 3.59
N ASN A 122 2.33 14.74 4.60
CA ASN A 122 1.07 14.61 5.34
C ASN A 122 0.84 13.22 5.98
N PRO A 123 1.80 12.69 6.75
CA PRO A 123 1.65 11.41 7.41
C PRO A 123 0.47 11.42 8.37
N GLU A 124 -0.13 10.25 8.53
CA GLU A 124 -1.25 10.07 9.44
C GLU A 124 -0.84 10.34 10.89
N GLU A 125 -1.70 11.07 11.62
CA GLU A 125 -1.45 11.43 13.03
C GLU A 125 -1.29 10.20 13.92
N GLY A 126 -2.08 9.13 13.68
CA GLY A 126 -1.97 7.86 14.40
C GLY A 126 -0.60 7.23 14.27
N LEU A 127 0.01 7.28 13.08
CA LEU A 127 1.36 6.83 12.80
C LEU A 127 2.39 7.65 13.59
N LEU A 128 2.29 8.99 13.52
CA LEU A 128 3.21 9.88 14.21
C LEU A 128 3.14 9.74 15.73
N SER A 129 1.92 9.62 16.29
CA SER A 129 1.69 9.47 17.71
C SER A 129 2.26 8.17 18.27
N ALA A 130 2.22 7.08 17.50
CA ALA A 130 2.81 5.80 17.89
C ALA A 130 4.33 5.89 18.06
N PHE A 131 5.01 6.56 17.13
CA PHE A 131 6.46 6.73 17.16
C PHE A 131 6.94 7.82 18.11
N SER A 132 6.06 8.65 18.65
CA SER A 132 6.40 9.65 19.69
C SER A 132 6.47 9.06 21.09
N LYS A 133 5.97 7.86 21.32
CA LYS A 133 5.94 7.16 22.62
C LYS A 133 7.11 6.19 22.73
N ASP A 134 7.64 6.02 23.94
CA ASP A 134 8.79 5.15 24.22
C ASP A 134 8.50 3.63 24.12
N GLY A 135 7.42 3.23 23.48
CA GLY A 135 7.01 1.83 23.42
C GLY A 135 6.73 1.34 22.00
N ARG A 136 7.13 0.10 21.70
CA ARG A 136 6.73 -0.62 20.50
C ARG A 136 5.30 -1.08 20.65
N GLY A 137 4.41 -0.69 19.74
CA GLY A 137 3.10 -1.29 19.65
C GLY A 137 3.17 -2.78 19.29
N SER A 138 2.15 -3.51 19.67
CA SER A 138 1.96 -4.90 19.26
C SER A 138 0.48 -5.25 19.33
N THR A 139 0.10 -6.45 18.92
CA THR A 139 -1.27 -6.94 19.09
C THR A 139 -1.71 -7.05 20.56
N LYS A 140 -0.76 -7.04 21.50
CA LYS A 140 -0.99 -7.11 22.95
C LYS A 140 -0.75 -5.78 23.65
N LEU A 141 0.22 -4.98 23.18
CA LEU A 141 0.57 -3.67 23.75
C LEU A 141 -0.02 -2.55 22.87
N LYS A 142 -1.05 -1.91 23.41
CA LYS A 142 -1.76 -0.83 22.70
C LYS A 142 -1.02 0.50 22.86
N VAL A 143 -0.58 1.10 21.75
CA VAL A 143 0.03 2.44 21.71
C VAL A 143 -0.96 3.54 21.30
N ASN A 144 -2.03 3.17 20.59
CA ASN A 144 -3.14 4.05 20.20
C ASN A 144 -4.38 3.22 19.86
N ASP A 145 -5.42 3.83 19.30
CA ASP A 145 -6.61 3.17 18.77
C ASP A 145 -6.85 3.47 17.30
N SER A 146 -5.79 3.81 16.57
CA SER A 146 -5.89 4.16 15.16
C SER A 146 -6.36 2.97 14.32
N LYS A 147 -7.38 3.22 13.49
CA LYS A 147 -7.84 2.35 12.39
C LYS A 147 -7.27 2.78 11.05
N GLY A 148 -6.36 3.75 11.03
CA GLY A 148 -5.93 4.47 9.86
C GLY A 148 -5.36 3.60 8.74
N SER A 149 -5.63 4.00 7.53
CA SER A 149 -5.26 3.24 6.32
C SER A 149 -3.76 3.22 6.04
N ALA A 150 -2.95 4.07 6.67
CA ALA A 150 -1.49 4.00 6.59
C ALA A 150 -0.92 2.66 7.12
N ALA A 151 -1.68 1.92 7.94
CA ALA A 151 -1.33 0.56 8.37
C ALA A 151 -1.07 -0.40 7.19
N LEU A 152 -1.78 -0.20 6.06
CA LEU A 152 -1.70 -1.05 4.87
C LEU A 152 -0.35 -0.97 4.16
N MET A 153 0.36 0.14 4.28
CA MET A 153 1.56 0.40 3.47
C MET A 153 2.70 -0.58 3.76
N ARG A 154 2.82 -1.08 4.99
CA ARG A 154 3.80 -2.12 5.33
C ARG A 154 3.46 -3.50 4.78
N ALA A 155 2.21 -3.73 4.41
CA ALA A 155 1.72 -5.03 3.97
C ALA A 155 2.25 -5.44 2.59
N VAL A 156 2.38 -4.49 1.66
CA VAL A 156 2.79 -4.79 0.28
C VAL A 156 4.18 -5.45 0.22
N PRO A 157 5.24 -4.88 0.82
CA PRO A 157 6.56 -5.53 0.81
C PRO A 157 6.57 -6.90 1.49
N VAL A 158 5.76 -7.07 2.54
CA VAL A 158 5.65 -8.34 3.27
C VAL A 158 4.95 -9.40 2.42
N GLY A 159 3.87 -9.02 1.73
CA GLY A 159 3.18 -9.92 0.80
C GLY A 159 4.07 -10.41 -0.33
N LEU A 160 4.91 -9.52 -0.88
CA LEU A 160 5.90 -9.85 -1.89
C LEU A 160 6.98 -10.80 -1.34
N LEU A 161 7.56 -10.48 -0.17
CA LEU A 161 8.60 -11.28 0.45
C LEU A 161 8.16 -12.73 0.72
N PHE A 162 6.90 -12.92 1.08
CA PHE A 162 6.30 -14.24 1.36
C PHE A 162 5.34 -14.69 0.25
N ALA A 163 5.67 -14.40 -1.02
CA ALA A 163 4.86 -14.84 -2.15
C ALA A 163 4.71 -16.36 -2.16
N GLY A 164 3.46 -16.84 -2.05
CA GLY A 164 3.11 -18.26 -1.96
C GLY A 164 2.91 -18.80 -0.54
N ASP A 165 3.27 -18.04 0.50
CA ASP A 165 2.93 -18.34 1.90
C ASP A 165 2.06 -17.22 2.47
N GLU A 166 0.77 -17.24 2.11
CA GLU A 166 -0.19 -16.22 2.52
C GLU A 166 -0.41 -16.15 4.04
N LYS A 167 -0.19 -17.27 4.74
CA LYS A 167 -0.31 -17.29 6.20
C LYS A 167 0.84 -16.55 6.87
N LEU A 168 2.07 -16.78 6.45
CA LEU A 168 3.25 -16.10 6.99
C LEU A 168 3.22 -14.62 6.62
N ALA A 169 2.80 -14.29 5.38
CA ALA A 169 2.57 -12.90 4.95
C ALA A 169 1.56 -12.20 5.87
N PHE A 170 0.39 -12.83 6.12
CA PHE A 170 -0.64 -12.31 7.01
C PHE A 170 -0.10 -12.05 8.42
N ASP A 171 0.47 -13.07 9.06
CA ASP A 171 0.92 -13.02 10.45
C ASP A 171 2.05 -11.97 10.64
N THR A 172 2.96 -11.86 9.67
CA THR A 172 4.05 -10.87 9.70
C THR A 172 3.52 -9.45 9.52
N ALA A 173 2.63 -9.22 8.55
CA ALA A 173 2.05 -7.90 8.31
C ALA A 173 1.19 -7.41 9.49
N VAL A 174 0.44 -8.31 10.14
CA VAL A 174 -0.29 -8.01 11.39
C VAL A 174 0.66 -7.46 12.45
N LYS A 175 1.79 -8.14 12.69
CA LYS A 175 2.80 -7.70 13.68
C LYS A 175 3.41 -6.35 13.31
N LEU A 176 3.77 -6.14 12.04
CA LEU A 176 4.37 -4.89 11.57
C LEU A 176 3.40 -3.71 11.62
N ALA A 177 2.14 -3.92 11.24
CA ALA A 177 1.12 -2.88 11.34
C ALA A 177 0.83 -2.51 12.80
N ALA A 178 0.80 -3.49 13.69
CA ALA A 178 0.55 -3.28 15.12
C ALA A 178 1.64 -2.46 15.83
N LEU A 179 2.84 -2.31 15.26
CA LEU A 179 3.88 -1.39 15.77
C LEU A 179 3.37 0.05 15.91
N SER A 180 2.47 0.47 15.03
CA SER A 180 1.96 1.85 14.97
C SER A 180 0.44 1.98 15.02
N HIS A 181 -0.31 0.92 14.71
CA HIS A 181 -1.78 0.93 14.65
C HIS A 181 -2.31 -0.22 15.52
N SER A 182 -2.69 0.09 16.75
CA SER A 182 -3.07 -0.94 17.72
C SER A 182 -4.53 -1.37 17.66
N ASN A 183 -5.34 -0.79 16.76
CA ASN A 183 -6.71 -1.25 16.55
C ASN A 183 -6.71 -2.54 15.70
N PRO A 184 -7.44 -3.60 16.11
CA PRO A 184 -7.54 -4.85 15.37
C PRO A 184 -7.94 -4.68 13.90
N THR A 185 -8.85 -3.76 13.64
CA THR A 185 -9.30 -3.47 12.27
C THR A 185 -8.12 -3.05 11.38
N ALA A 186 -7.22 -2.19 11.86
CA ALA A 186 -6.07 -1.73 11.07
C ALA A 186 -5.06 -2.86 10.80
N TYR A 187 -4.60 -3.56 11.84
CA TYR A 187 -3.56 -4.55 11.62
C TYR A 187 -4.06 -5.83 10.95
N TYR A 188 -5.32 -6.25 11.13
CA TYR A 188 -5.86 -7.38 10.38
C TYR A 188 -6.16 -7.03 8.92
N SER A 189 -6.55 -5.79 8.59
CA SER A 189 -6.65 -5.35 7.19
C SER A 189 -5.28 -5.34 6.51
N ALA A 190 -4.21 -4.95 7.22
CA ALA A 190 -2.85 -5.05 6.71
C ALA A 190 -2.43 -6.52 6.48
N GLY A 191 -2.75 -7.43 7.40
CA GLY A 191 -2.56 -8.86 7.21
C GLY A 191 -3.30 -9.40 5.98
N ALA A 192 -4.57 -8.99 5.80
CA ALA A 192 -5.39 -9.35 4.65
C ALA A 192 -4.78 -8.88 3.32
N LEU A 193 -4.29 -7.64 3.25
CA LEU A 193 -3.60 -7.13 2.07
C LEU A 193 -2.31 -7.90 1.78
N ALA A 194 -1.49 -8.19 2.79
CA ALA A 194 -0.26 -8.95 2.59
C ALA A 194 -0.53 -10.36 2.07
N ALA A 195 -1.53 -11.05 2.63
CA ALA A 195 -1.96 -12.37 2.15
C ALA A 195 -2.47 -12.31 0.71
N LEU A 196 -3.25 -11.26 0.37
CA LEU A 196 -3.75 -11.04 -0.99
C LEU A 196 -2.59 -10.86 -1.98
N ILE A 197 -1.65 -9.96 -1.68
CA ILE A 197 -0.45 -9.73 -2.50
C ILE A 197 0.38 -11.01 -2.63
N SER A 198 0.57 -11.78 -1.55
CA SER A 198 1.29 -13.06 -1.57
C SER A 198 0.65 -14.05 -2.55
N CYS A 199 -0.66 -14.24 -2.47
CA CYS A 199 -1.41 -15.13 -3.37
C CYS A 199 -1.30 -14.69 -4.83
N LEU A 200 -1.54 -13.41 -5.12
CA LEU A 200 -1.54 -12.86 -6.48
C LEU A 200 -0.15 -12.92 -7.12
N THR A 201 0.88 -12.52 -6.38
CA THR A 201 2.28 -12.57 -6.85
C THR A 201 2.72 -14.00 -7.15
N TYR A 202 2.20 -14.98 -6.42
CA TYR A 202 2.46 -16.41 -6.68
C TYR A 202 1.66 -16.96 -7.87
N GLY A 203 0.68 -16.21 -8.39
CA GLY A 203 -0.11 -16.54 -9.58
C GLY A 203 -1.50 -17.10 -9.32
N LEU A 204 -2.03 -16.97 -8.09
CA LEU A 204 -3.42 -17.31 -7.84
C LEU A 204 -4.34 -16.26 -8.48
N THR A 205 -5.53 -16.71 -8.88
CA THR A 205 -6.57 -15.78 -9.36
C THR A 205 -7.11 -14.93 -8.22
N LEU A 206 -7.61 -13.73 -8.53
CA LEU A 206 -8.16 -12.81 -7.54
C LEU A 206 -9.29 -13.45 -6.69
N PRO A 207 -10.29 -14.15 -7.27
CA PRO A 207 -11.32 -14.81 -6.47
C PRO A 207 -10.77 -15.85 -5.48
N LYS A 208 -9.83 -16.70 -5.91
CA LYS A 208 -9.19 -17.69 -5.03
C LYS A 208 -8.36 -17.03 -3.93
N SER A 209 -7.71 -15.92 -4.25
CA SER A 209 -6.93 -15.15 -3.26
C SER A 209 -7.84 -14.54 -2.20
N LEU A 210 -8.98 -13.97 -2.59
CA LEU A 210 -9.98 -13.41 -1.66
C LEU A 210 -10.60 -14.50 -0.76
N GLU A 211 -10.87 -15.67 -1.30
CA GLU A 211 -11.34 -16.82 -0.51
C GLU A 211 -10.32 -17.19 0.59
N ARG A 212 -9.04 -17.31 0.26
CA ARG A 212 -7.97 -17.61 1.22
C ARG A 212 -7.82 -16.52 2.28
N VAL A 213 -7.87 -15.25 1.87
CA VAL A 213 -7.85 -14.09 2.78
C VAL A 213 -9.02 -14.14 3.75
N THR A 214 -10.22 -14.43 3.28
CA THR A 214 -11.42 -14.54 4.12
C THR A 214 -11.28 -15.67 5.15
N VAL A 215 -10.71 -16.81 4.74
CA VAL A 215 -10.42 -17.93 5.68
C VAL A 215 -9.41 -17.52 6.75
N LEU A 216 -8.37 -16.75 6.41
CA LEU A 216 -7.41 -16.26 7.40
C LEU A 216 -8.05 -15.28 8.38
N LEU A 217 -8.85 -14.34 7.89
CA LEU A 217 -9.59 -13.38 8.71
C LEU A 217 -10.61 -14.08 9.63
N SER A 218 -11.34 -15.08 9.15
CA SER A 218 -12.36 -15.79 9.95
C SER A 218 -11.79 -16.54 11.15
N LYS A 219 -10.50 -16.86 11.14
CA LYS A 219 -9.78 -17.47 12.26
C LYS A 219 -9.35 -16.45 13.33
N GLN A 220 -9.55 -15.16 13.08
CA GLN A 220 -9.15 -14.10 13.99
C GLN A 220 -10.35 -13.51 14.72
N HIS A 221 -10.11 -12.97 15.92
CA HIS A 221 -11.14 -12.24 16.64
C HIS A 221 -11.30 -10.81 16.12
N LYS A 222 -12.52 -10.24 16.15
CA LYS A 222 -12.80 -8.84 15.79
C LYS A 222 -12.60 -8.51 14.30
N THR A 223 -12.79 -9.47 13.41
CA THR A 223 -12.64 -9.32 11.96
C THR A 223 -13.97 -9.31 11.20
N THR A 224 -15.10 -9.51 11.88
CA THR A 224 -16.43 -9.56 11.24
C THR A 224 -16.71 -8.31 10.40
N GLY A 225 -16.34 -7.11 10.90
CA GLY A 225 -16.52 -5.85 10.15
C GLY A 225 -15.65 -5.79 8.88
N ILE A 226 -14.41 -6.29 8.94
CA ILE A 226 -13.53 -6.37 7.78
C ILE A 226 -14.13 -7.32 6.75
N ILE A 227 -14.48 -8.55 7.16
CA ILE A 227 -15.09 -9.56 6.27
C ILE A 227 -16.37 -9.02 5.63
N GLY A 228 -17.25 -8.39 6.43
CA GLY A 228 -18.50 -7.81 5.92
C GLY A 228 -18.25 -6.75 4.85
N LEU A 229 -17.25 -5.88 5.04
CA LEU A 229 -16.94 -4.83 4.07
C LEU A 229 -16.30 -5.39 2.79
N LEU A 230 -15.43 -6.42 2.90
CA LEU A 230 -14.88 -7.11 1.75
C LEU A 230 -15.95 -7.87 0.96
N THR A 231 -16.88 -8.51 1.65
CA THR A 231 -18.04 -9.18 1.01
C THR A 231 -18.90 -8.16 0.27
N ALA A 232 -19.23 -7.01 0.89
CA ALA A 232 -19.97 -5.95 0.23
C ALA A 232 -19.26 -5.41 -1.02
N ALA A 233 -17.93 -5.26 -0.99
CA ALA A 233 -17.14 -4.86 -2.14
C ALA A 233 -17.26 -5.86 -3.31
N VAL A 234 -17.18 -7.18 -3.01
CA VAL A 234 -17.33 -8.25 -4.01
C VAL A 234 -18.77 -8.27 -4.57
N GLU A 235 -19.77 -8.22 -3.71
CA GLU A 235 -21.19 -8.23 -4.12
C GLU A 235 -21.53 -7.03 -5.02
N GLN A 236 -21.09 -5.84 -4.65
CA GLN A 236 -21.33 -4.63 -5.44
C GLN A 236 -20.60 -4.66 -6.79
N ALA A 237 -19.38 -5.19 -6.84
CA ALA A 237 -18.67 -5.34 -8.10
C ALA A 237 -19.39 -6.34 -9.03
N ASN A 238 -19.83 -7.48 -8.49
CA ASN A 238 -20.55 -8.51 -9.25
C ASN A 238 -21.96 -8.09 -9.70
N ALA A 239 -22.61 -7.18 -8.97
CA ALA A 239 -23.94 -6.67 -9.33
C ALA A 239 -23.90 -5.67 -10.50
N ARG A 240 -22.73 -5.23 -10.92
CA ARG A 240 -22.59 -4.30 -12.06
C ARG A 240 -22.67 -5.05 -13.38
N PRO A 241 -23.37 -4.47 -14.38
CA PRO A 241 -23.35 -5.02 -15.73
C PRO A 241 -21.92 -4.97 -16.27
N ALA A 242 -21.46 -6.05 -16.89
CA ALA A 242 -20.23 -6.05 -17.66
C ALA A 242 -20.30 -4.98 -18.74
N GLY A 243 -19.36 -4.05 -18.78
CA GLY A 243 -19.30 -3.00 -19.78
C GLY A 243 -18.48 -1.79 -19.31
N LYS A 244 -18.12 -0.95 -20.26
CA LYS A 244 -17.38 0.29 -20.01
C LYS A 244 -18.24 1.23 -19.17
N SER A 245 -17.96 1.33 -17.89
CA SER A 245 -18.52 2.37 -17.03
C SER A 245 -17.49 3.49 -16.83
N GLY A 246 -17.95 4.74 -16.82
CA GLY A 246 -17.10 5.88 -16.53
C GLY A 246 -16.68 5.92 -15.05
N THR A 247 -15.60 6.59 -14.74
CA THR A 247 -15.08 6.76 -13.37
C THR A 247 -16.18 7.16 -12.37
N TRP A 248 -17.11 8.02 -12.77
CA TRP A 248 -18.16 8.53 -11.90
C TRP A 248 -19.30 7.56 -11.63
N ASP A 249 -19.46 6.53 -12.43
CA ASP A 249 -20.49 5.51 -12.24
C ASP A 249 -20.22 4.64 -11.00
N HIS A 250 -19.00 4.70 -10.45
CA HIS A 250 -18.56 3.93 -9.28
C HIS A 250 -18.68 4.69 -7.96
N ILE A 251 -18.99 5.98 -7.97
CA ILE A 251 -18.93 6.86 -6.80
C ILE A 251 -19.84 6.39 -5.66
N ASP A 252 -21.09 6.03 -5.97
CA ASP A 252 -22.04 5.61 -4.94
C ASP A 252 -21.62 4.28 -4.30
N SER A 253 -21.11 3.33 -5.09
CA SER A 253 -20.56 2.07 -4.59
C SER A 253 -19.36 2.32 -3.68
N ILE A 254 -18.41 3.15 -4.12
CA ILE A 254 -17.23 3.50 -3.32
C ILE A 254 -17.64 4.22 -2.03
N ALA A 255 -18.56 5.19 -2.12
CA ALA A 255 -19.04 5.93 -0.95
C ALA A 255 -19.70 5.02 0.09
N SER A 256 -20.38 3.96 -0.34
CA SER A 256 -20.99 2.97 0.58
C SER A 256 -19.95 2.09 1.28
N LEU A 257 -18.75 1.93 0.71
CA LEU A 257 -17.62 1.21 1.31
C LEU A 257 -16.80 2.10 2.26
N GLY A 258 -17.01 3.41 2.22
CA GLY A 258 -16.35 4.37 3.10
C GLY A 258 -15.52 5.41 2.35
N SER A 259 -14.69 6.12 3.10
CA SER A 259 -13.81 7.18 2.57
C SER A 259 -12.38 6.70 2.26
N GLY A 260 -12.03 5.49 2.65
CA GLY A 260 -10.66 4.97 2.63
C GLY A 260 -9.77 5.51 3.76
N ALA A 261 -10.33 6.24 4.72
CA ALA A 261 -9.58 6.74 5.87
C ALA A 261 -9.18 5.62 6.83
N ASN A 262 -10.05 4.64 7.01
CA ASN A 262 -9.77 3.43 7.76
C ASN A 262 -9.17 2.34 6.86
N ALA A 263 -8.40 1.45 7.44
CA ALA A 263 -7.67 0.42 6.70
C ALA A 263 -8.63 -0.55 5.97
N GLU A 264 -9.72 -0.97 6.62
CA GLU A 264 -10.72 -1.84 6.02
C GLU A 264 -11.46 -1.18 4.84
N GLU A 265 -11.74 0.13 4.96
CA GLU A 265 -12.38 0.90 3.89
C GLU A 265 -11.46 0.99 2.66
N ALA A 266 -10.19 1.35 2.89
CA ALA A 266 -9.23 1.49 1.79
C ALA A 266 -8.99 0.15 1.07
N LEU A 267 -8.92 -0.95 1.80
CA LEU A 267 -8.80 -2.29 1.25
C LEU A 267 -10.05 -2.68 0.45
N ALA A 268 -11.25 -2.42 0.99
CA ALA A 268 -12.52 -2.74 0.33
C ALA A 268 -12.71 -1.92 -0.96
N ILE A 269 -12.39 -0.62 -0.94
CA ILE A 269 -12.44 0.23 -2.14
C ILE A 269 -11.47 -0.28 -3.21
N ALA A 270 -10.26 -0.67 -2.83
CA ALA A 270 -9.30 -1.25 -3.78
C ALA A 270 -9.82 -2.56 -4.38
N ILE A 271 -10.33 -3.49 -3.56
CA ILE A 271 -10.89 -4.77 -4.02
C ILE A 271 -12.11 -4.54 -4.93
N TYR A 272 -12.99 -3.61 -4.56
CA TYR A 272 -14.10 -3.21 -5.43
C TYR A 272 -13.61 -2.74 -6.79
N SER A 273 -12.63 -1.84 -6.82
CA SER A 273 -12.12 -1.24 -8.06
C SER A 273 -11.50 -2.28 -9.00
N VAL A 274 -10.72 -3.22 -8.46
CA VAL A 274 -10.08 -4.29 -9.26
C VAL A 274 -11.06 -5.38 -9.72
N LEU A 275 -12.22 -5.48 -9.11
CA LEU A 275 -13.27 -6.45 -9.51
C LEU A 275 -14.30 -5.83 -10.45
N ALA A 276 -14.60 -4.54 -10.30
CA ALA A 276 -15.64 -3.85 -11.06
C ALA A 276 -15.17 -3.38 -12.45
N LEU A 277 -13.88 -3.39 -12.72
CA LEU A 277 -13.27 -2.87 -13.95
C LEU A 277 -12.32 -3.89 -14.57
N ASP A 278 -12.51 -4.17 -15.85
CA ASP A 278 -11.68 -5.12 -16.61
C ASP A 278 -10.29 -4.55 -16.92
N ASP A 279 -10.20 -3.24 -17.16
CA ASP A 279 -8.94 -2.55 -17.42
C ASP A 279 -8.27 -2.17 -16.07
N PRO A 280 -7.08 -2.69 -15.76
CA PRO A 280 -6.40 -2.42 -14.50
C PRO A 280 -6.00 -0.95 -14.33
N LEU A 281 -5.76 -0.21 -15.42
CA LEU A 281 -5.50 1.22 -15.35
C LEU A 281 -6.78 2.00 -14.99
N ASP A 282 -7.93 1.62 -15.53
CA ASP A 282 -9.21 2.23 -15.17
C ASP A 282 -9.59 1.91 -13.70
N ALA A 283 -9.25 0.72 -13.20
CA ALA A 283 -9.40 0.38 -11.80
C ALA A 283 -8.58 1.32 -10.90
N LEU A 284 -7.31 1.55 -11.26
CA LEU A 284 -6.42 2.47 -10.55
C LEU A 284 -6.95 3.91 -10.57
N ILE A 285 -7.39 4.39 -11.74
CA ILE A 285 -7.96 5.73 -11.91
C ILE A 285 -9.23 5.89 -11.08
N THR A 286 -10.11 4.91 -11.08
CA THR A 286 -11.35 4.92 -10.31
C THR A 286 -11.08 4.96 -8.80
N ALA A 287 -10.14 4.16 -8.31
CA ALA A 287 -9.71 4.17 -6.93
C ALA A 287 -9.06 5.50 -6.47
N ALA A 288 -8.58 6.33 -7.41
CA ALA A 288 -8.05 7.65 -7.11
C ALA A 288 -9.13 8.75 -7.07
N ASN A 289 -10.21 8.63 -7.85
CA ASN A 289 -11.15 9.72 -8.12
C ASN A 289 -12.46 9.66 -7.28
N HIS A 290 -12.38 9.36 -5.97
CA HIS A 290 -13.59 9.16 -5.16
C HIS A 290 -13.82 10.19 -4.04
N GLY A 291 -12.90 11.14 -3.85
CA GLY A 291 -13.09 12.24 -2.88
C GLY A 291 -12.75 11.90 -1.43
N GLY A 292 -12.11 10.75 -1.18
CA GLY A 292 -11.64 10.30 0.13
C GLY A 292 -10.12 10.29 0.24
N LYS A 293 -9.57 9.22 0.84
CA LYS A 293 -8.13 8.94 0.93
C LYS A 293 -7.60 8.39 -0.41
N SER A 294 -7.77 9.18 -1.45
CA SER A 294 -7.46 8.86 -2.86
C SER A 294 -6.06 8.30 -3.08
N ASN A 295 -5.06 8.82 -2.37
CA ASN A 295 -3.68 8.34 -2.47
C ASN A 295 -3.52 6.92 -1.90
N THR A 296 -4.18 6.60 -0.78
CA THR A 296 -4.07 5.26 -0.18
C THR A 296 -4.87 4.22 -0.95
N THR A 297 -6.11 4.52 -1.32
CA THR A 297 -6.95 3.60 -2.09
C THR A 297 -6.33 3.27 -3.44
N ALA A 298 -5.81 4.28 -4.15
CA ALA A 298 -5.11 4.07 -5.41
C ALA A 298 -3.76 3.35 -5.23
N ALA A 299 -2.99 3.63 -4.16
CA ALA A 299 -1.76 2.89 -3.87
C ALA A 299 -2.02 1.40 -3.64
N VAL A 300 -3.06 1.06 -2.89
CA VAL A 300 -3.44 -0.35 -2.65
C VAL A 300 -3.91 -1.00 -3.95
N THR A 301 -4.76 -0.33 -4.73
CA THR A 301 -5.22 -0.81 -6.04
C THR A 301 -4.04 -1.05 -6.99
N GLY A 302 -3.13 -0.08 -7.11
CA GLY A 302 -1.95 -0.21 -7.96
C GLY A 302 -1.01 -1.34 -7.54
N ALA A 303 -0.86 -1.58 -6.24
CA ALA A 303 -0.09 -2.71 -5.73
C ALA A 303 -0.75 -4.06 -6.05
N ILE A 304 -2.08 -4.16 -5.95
CA ILE A 304 -2.84 -5.36 -6.31
C ILE A 304 -2.72 -5.64 -7.81
N GLU A 305 -2.95 -4.64 -8.67
CA GLU A 305 -2.86 -4.81 -10.11
C GLU A 305 -1.43 -5.09 -10.59
N GLY A 306 -0.44 -4.45 -9.96
CA GLY A 306 0.96 -4.75 -10.23
C GLY A 306 1.39 -6.16 -9.81
N ALA A 307 0.85 -6.69 -8.72
CA ALA A 307 1.07 -8.09 -8.33
C ALA A 307 0.44 -9.09 -9.33
N ARG A 308 -0.66 -8.70 -10.00
CA ARG A 308 -1.34 -9.51 -11.01
C ARG A 308 -0.68 -9.45 -12.38
N PHE A 309 -0.35 -8.27 -12.85
CA PHE A 309 0.00 -7.99 -14.25
C PHE A 309 1.44 -7.47 -14.45
N GLY A 310 2.23 -7.36 -13.38
CA GLY A 310 3.56 -6.75 -13.47
C GLY A 310 3.48 -5.26 -13.78
N THR A 311 4.46 -4.75 -14.51
CA THR A 311 4.54 -3.32 -14.88
C THR A 311 3.68 -2.95 -16.10
N ALA A 312 3.24 -3.92 -16.89
CA ALA A 312 2.61 -3.72 -18.20
C ALA A 312 1.24 -3.01 -18.17
N PHE A 313 0.57 -2.93 -17.01
CA PHE A 313 -0.72 -2.26 -16.91
C PHE A 313 -0.62 -0.73 -16.84
N MET A 314 0.56 -0.19 -16.58
CA MET A 314 0.79 1.24 -16.45
C MET A 314 1.36 1.83 -17.75
N PRO A 315 1.03 3.08 -18.10
CA PRO A 315 1.69 3.77 -19.19
C PRO A 315 3.20 3.94 -18.93
N ASP A 316 4.04 3.59 -19.89
CA ASP A 316 5.51 3.63 -19.75
C ASP A 316 6.02 4.99 -19.27
N TYR A 317 5.45 6.09 -19.79
CA TYR A 317 5.86 7.45 -19.41
C TYR A 317 5.57 7.83 -17.97
N TRP A 318 4.74 7.06 -17.23
CA TRP A 318 4.53 7.30 -15.81
C TRP A 318 5.79 7.03 -15.00
N ALA A 319 6.54 6.00 -15.36
CA ALA A 319 7.82 5.70 -14.73
C ALA A 319 8.81 6.87 -14.89
N ASP A 320 8.85 7.51 -16.07
CA ASP A 320 9.78 8.62 -16.36
C ASP A 320 9.51 9.87 -15.51
N ILE A 321 8.29 10.04 -15.05
CA ILE A 321 7.87 11.23 -14.30
C ILE A 321 7.58 10.96 -12.82
N LEU A 322 7.62 9.71 -12.39
CA LEU A 322 7.38 9.33 -11.00
C LEU A 322 8.57 9.71 -10.12
N GLU A 323 8.31 10.44 -9.04
CA GLU A 323 9.33 10.72 -8.03
C GLU A 323 9.86 9.43 -7.40
N GLY A 324 11.18 9.27 -7.37
CA GLY A 324 11.82 8.12 -6.75
C GLY A 324 11.78 6.82 -7.55
N GLN A 325 11.38 6.84 -8.84
CA GLN A 325 11.24 5.65 -9.67
C GLN A 325 12.48 4.74 -9.64
N ASN A 326 13.69 5.29 -9.79
CA ASN A 326 14.93 4.51 -9.76
C ASN A 326 15.14 3.80 -8.42
N VAL A 327 14.84 4.49 -7.33
CA VAL A 327 14.93 3.93 -5.96
C VAL A 327 13.92 2.82 -5.77
N ILE A 328 12.67 3.02 -6.21
CA ILE A 328 11.60 2.03 -6.09
C ILE A 328 11.98 0.76 -6.87
N SER A 329 12.46 0.91 -8.12
CA SER A 329 12.90 -0.22 -8.95
C SER A 329 14.07 -0.97 -8.31
N PHE A 330 15.10 -0.25 -7.84
CA PHE A 330 16.23 -0.85 -7.16
C PHE A 330 15.83 -1.62 -5.91
N MET A 331 14.99 -1.04 -5.06
CA MET A 331 14.50 -1.67 -3.82
C MET A 331 13.61 -2.88 -4.11
N SER A 332 12.87 -2.83 -5.22
CA SER A 332 12.10 -3.97 -5.73
C SER A 332 12.98 -5.15 -6.08
N ASP A 333 14.06 -4.90 -6.83
CA ASP A 333 15.01 -5.93 -7.25
C ASP A 333 15.73 -6.55 -6.03
N LYS A 334 16.11 -5.74 -5.05
CA LYS A 334 16.72 -6.23 -3.82
C LYS A 334 15.75 -7.07 -2.99
N LEU A 335 14.48 -6.66 -2.90
CA LEU A 335 13.45 -7.45 -2.20
C LEU A 335 13.22 -8.80 -2.90
N PHE A 336 13.17 -8.80 -4.24
CA PHE A 336 13.06 -10.04 -5.02
C PHE A 336 14.27 -10.96 -4.81
N TYR A 337 15.49 -10.41 -4.74
CA TYR A 337 16.69 -11.19 -4.41
C TYR A 337 16.58 -11.87 -3.03
N VAL A 338 16.09 -11.15 -2.02
CA VAL A 338 15.86 -11.74 -0.69
C VAL A 338 14.79 -12.83 -0.76
N TYR A 339 13.69 -12.61 -1.50
CA TYR A 339 12.67 -13.63 -1.73
C TYR A 339 13.27 -14.91 -2.32
N GLN A 340 14.07 -14.81 -3.40
CA GLN A 340 14.70 -15.96 -4.05
C GLN A 340 15.65 -16.72 -3.12
N LYS A 341 16.37 -16.02 -2.26
CA LYS A 341 17.29 -16.62 -1.29
C LYS A 341 16.59 -17.57 -0.32
N TYR A 342 15.33 -17.28 0.05
CA TYR A 342 14.52 -18.07 0.97
C TYR A 342 13.53 -19.01 0.29
N ASN A 343 13.35 -18.90 -1.04
CA ASN A 343 12.47 -19.72 -1.86
C ASN A 343 13.20 -20.15 -3.15
N PRO A 344 14.24 -21.00 -3.03
CA PRO A 344 15.07 -21.42 -4.16
C PRO A 344 14.33 -22.22 -5.23
#